data_714c49fb8519b944d061394927d2e5a2
#
_entry.id   714c49fb8519b944d061394927d2e5a2
#
_cell.length_a   1.000
_cell.length_b   1.000
_cell.length_c   1.000
_cell.angle_alpha   90.00
_cell.angle_beta   90.00
_cell.angle_gamma   90.00
#
_symmetry.space_group_name_H-M   'P 1'
#
loop_
_entity.id
_entity.type
_entity.pdbx_description
1 polymer ?
#
loop_
_entity_poly.entity_id
_entity_poly.type
_entity_poly.pdbx_seq_one_letter_code
_entity_poly.pdbx_strand_id
1 'polypeptide(L)'
;ERHRVAVDTSLDWNQVYDCFQALSLFSSRQLIELEIPESGVTTAISKELQTLCDMLHDDIMLVIIGTKLTKAQENAKWFKALNAKGDWVSCLTPDLQRLPMFVQTRCRALGLKPDQQSLQMLAQWHEGNLFALSQSLEKLALLYPDGELTVVRLEEALSRHNHFTTFNWIDALLAGKANRAQRILRQLEA
;
A
#
# COMPACT_ATOMS: atom_id res chain seq x y z
N GLU A 1 5.37 -7.76 -20.50
CA GLU A 1 6.67 -7.49 -19.85
C GLU A 1 6.52 -6.45 -18.77
N ARG A 2 7.34 -6.49 -17.69
CA ARG A 2 7.26 -5.57 -16.55
C ARG A 2 8.59 -4.87 -16.35
N HIS A 3 8.56 -3.54 -16.35
CA HIS A 3 9.72 -2.69 -16.09
C HIS A 3 9.45 -1.86 -14.82
N ARG A 4 10.40 -1.85 -13.89
CA ARG A 4 10.31 -1.04 -12.68
C ARG A 4 11.49 -0.07 -12.65
N VAL A 5 11.19 1.21 -12.56
CA VAL A 5 12.17 2.30 -12.65
C VAL A 5 12.00 3.24 -11.47
N ALA A 6 13.06 3.43 -10.71
CA ALA A 6 13.12 4.48 -9.69
C ALA A 6 13.50 5.82 -10.35
N VAL A 7 12.67 6.82 -10.11
CA VAL A 7 12.91 8.17 -10.64
C VAL A 7 13.84 8.92 -9.68
N ASP A 8 15.09 9.01 -10.03
CA ASP A 8 16.11 9.79 -9.30
C ASP A 8 16.79 10.81 -10.21
N THR A 9 17.80 11.52 -9.69
CA THR A 9 18.55 12.55 -10.43
C THR A 9 19.45 11.97 -11.51
N SER A 10 19.75 10.68 -11.48
CA SER A 10 20.63 9.98 -12.42
C SER A 10 19.87 9.25 -13.51
N LEU A 11 18.53 9.20 -13.45
CA LEU A 11 17.71 8.48 -14.40
C LEU A 11 17.86 9.07 -15.81
N ASP A 12 18.27 8.21 -16.74
CA ASP A 12 18.19 8.49 -18.16
C ASP A 12 16.77 8.20 -18.67
N TRP A 13 15.99 9.24 -18.91
CA TRP A 13 14.62 9.14 -19.39
C TRP A 13 14.50 8.48 -20.77
N ASN A 14 15.57 8.47 -21.58
CA ASN A 14 15.56 7.75 -22.85
C ASN A 14 15.31 6.26 -22.65
N GLN A 15 15.84 5.67 -21.57
CA GLN A 15 15.56 4.26 -21.25
C GLN A 15 14.06 4.00 -21.00
N VAL A 16 13.39 4.96 -20.38
CA VAL A 16 11.93 4.86 -20.15
C VAL A 16 11.19 5.02 -21.49
N TYR A 17 11.58 5.98 -22.33
CA TYR A 17 10.98 6.15 -23.64
C TYR A 17 11.19 4.94 -24.55
N ASP A 18 12.37 4.31 -24.49
CA ASP A 18 12.66 3.08 -25.23
C ASP A 18 11.69 1.96 -24.82
N CYS A 19 11.34 1.84 -23.52
CA CYS A 19 10.32 0.89 -23.07
C CYS A 19 8.94 1.17 -23.69
N PHE A 20 8.59 2.44 -23.92
CA PHE A 20 7.32 2.81 -24.57
C PHE A 20 7.30 2.50 -26.06
N GLN A 21 8.47 2.52 -26.71
CA GLN A 21 8.62 2.30 -28.15
C GLN A 21 8.99 0.86 -28.50
N ALA A 22 9.50 0.10 -27.52
CA ALA A 22 9.94 -1.26 -27.75
C ALA A 22 8.74 -2.17 -28.08
N LEU A 23 8.71 -2.66 -29.32
CA LEU A 23 7.83 -3.75 -29.72
C LEU A 23 8.35 -5.04 -29.08
N SER A 24 7.68 -5.53 -28.04
CA SER A 24 8.03 -6.82 -27.46
C SER A 24 7.70 -7.94 -28.43
N LEU A 25 8.70 -8.76 -28.76
CA LEU A 25 8.52 -9.93 -29.62
C LEU A 25 7.72 -11.05 -28.92
N PHE A 26 7.60 -10.98 -27.58
CA PHE A 26 7.04 -12.06 -26.75
C PHE A 26 5.81 -11.63 -25.94
N SER A 27 5.49 -10.33 -25.89
CA SER A 27 4.37 -9.80 -25.11
C SER A 27 3.70 -8.66 -25.86
N SER A 28 2.38 -8.74 -25.98
CA SER A 28 1.57 -7.66 -26.59
C SER A 28 1.35 -6.49 -25.64
N ARG A 29 1.67 -6.62 -24.35
CA ARG A 29 1.44 -5.57 -23.34
C ARG A 29 2.65 -5.38 -22.46
N GLN A 30 2.91 -4.11 -22.09
CA GLN A 30 3.98 -3.71 -21.19
C GLN A 30 3.40 -3.02 -19.95
N LEU A 31 3.97 -3.36 -18.79
CA LEU A 31 3.71 -2.70 -17.52
C LEU A 31 4.96 -1.92 -17.14
N ILE A 32 4.85 -0.59 -17.06
CA ILE A 32 5.93 0.29 -16.68
C ILE A 32 5.57 0.92 -15.32
N GLU A 33 6.36 0.64 -14.30
CA GLU A 33 6.20 1.18 -12.95
C GLU A 33 7.27 2.24 -12.71
N LEU A 34 6.83 3.47 -12.41
CA LEU A 34 7.71 4.59 -12.06
C LEU A 34 7.56 4.89 -10.57
N GLU A 35 8.65 4.78 -9.83
CA GLU A 35 8.69 5.17 -8.42
C GLU A 35 9.20 6.61 -8.30
N ILE A 36 8.30 7.52 -7.93
CA ILE A 36 8.63 8.93 -7.72
C ILE A 36 9.35 9.07 -6.37
N PRO A 37 10.46 9.86 -6.30
CA PRO A 37 11.22 10.03 -5.08
C PRO A 37 10.38 10.69 -3.97
N GLU A 38 10.79 10.51 -2.72
CA GLU A 38 10.12 11.12 -1.56
C GLU A 38 10.06 12.65 -1.63
N SER A 39 11.03 13.27 -2.29
CA SER A 39 11.06 14.72 -2.57
C SER A 39 9.92 15.19 -3.47
N GLY A 40 9.20 14.23 -4.09
CA GLY A 40 8.04 14.49 -4.95
C GLY A 40 8.39 14.82 -6.39
N VAL A 41 7.41 15.34 -7.12
CA VAL A 41 7.52 15.66 -8.54
C VAL A 41 8.13 17.05 -8.72
N THR A 42 9.35 17.12 -9.22
CA THR A 42 10.03 18.37 -9.63
C THR A 42 9.48 18.88 -10.97
N THR A 43 9.87 20.09 -11.35
CA THR A 43 9.51 20.67 -12.67
C THR A 43 10.03 19.81 -13.81
N ALA A 44 11.22 19.22 -13.68
CA ALA A 44 11.80 18.32 -14.67
C ALA A 44 10.95 17.04 -14.81
N ILE A 45 10.73 16.35 -13.68
CA ILE A 45 9.88 15.13 -13.64
C ILE A 45 8.48 15.42 -14.19
N SER A 46 7.91 16.59 -13.86
CA SER A 46 6.58 17.00 -14.36
C SER A 46 6.50 17.06 -15.89
N LYS A 47 7.56 17.53 -16.55
CA LYS A 47 7.61 17.56 -18.02
C LYS A 47 7.68 16.16 -18.61
N GLU A 48 8.52 15.31 -18.03
CA GLU A 48 8.68 13.92 -18.48
C GLU A 48 7.37 13.14 -18.32
N LEU A 49 6.68 13.28 -17.18
CA LEU A 49 5.38 12.65 -16.95
C LEU A 49 4.31 13.10 -17.96
N GLN A 50 4.33 14.37 -18.39
CA GLN A 50 3.43 14.86 -19.43
C GLN A 50 3.79 14.24 -20.80
N THR A 51 5.07 14.16 -21.15
CA THR A 51 5.53 13.51 -22.37
C THR A 51 5.14 12.02 -22.39
N LEU A 52 5.35 11.29 -21.29
CA LEU A 52 4.93 9.89 -21.19
C LEU A 52 3.41 9.73 -21.31
N CYS A 53 2.65 10.67 -20.74
CA CYS A 53 1.20 10.68 -20.86
C CYS A 53 0.75 10.81 -22.34
N ASP A 54 1.45 11.61 -23.13
CA ASP A 54 1.15 11.80 -24.55
C ASP A 54 1.54 10.56 -25.39
N MET A 55 2.53 9.78 -24.93
CA MET A 55 2.98 8.54 -25.57
C MET A 55 2.14 7.31 -25.20
N LEU A 56 1.22 7.41 -24.25
CA LEU A 56 0.39 6.27 -23.82
C LEU A 56 -0.48 5.73 -24.94
N HIS A 57 -0.47 4.40 -25.12
CA HIS A 57 -1.32 3.65 -26.04
C HIS A 57 -1.81 2.36 -25.39
N ASP A 58 -2.72 1.62 -26.04
CA ASP A 58 -3.47 0.49 -25.45
C ASP A 58 -2.60 -0.70 -24.96
N ASP A 59 -1.38 -0.81 -25.48
CA ASP A 59 -0.46 -1.88 -25.10
C ASP A 59 0.42 -1.53 -23.88
N ILE A 60 0.33 -0.29 -23.38
CA ILE A 60 1.12 0.18 -22.24
C ILE A 60 0.23 0.45 -21.04
N MET A 61 0.56 -0.17 -19.92
CA MET A 61 0.07 0.18 -18.60
C MET A 61 1.16 0.92 -17.83
N LEU A 62 0.94 2.22 -17.61
CA LEU A 62 1.83 3.04 -16.79
C LEU A 62 1.30 3.12 -15.36
N VAL A 63 2.09 2.70 -14.38
CA VAL A 63 1.80 2.81 -12.95
C VAL A 63 2.79 3.77 -12.32
N ILE A 64 2.30 4.85 -11.74
CA ILE A 64 3.13 5.84 -11.03
C ILE A 64 2.90 5.68 -9.54
N ILE A 65 3.98 5.37 -8.81
CA ILE A 65 3.97 5.16 -7.37
C ILE A 65 4.67 6.35 -6.72
N GLY A 66 4.01 7.01 -5.81
CA GLY A 66 4.57 8.18 -5.12
C GLY A 66 4.02 8.38 -3.73
N THR A 67 4.56 9.36 -3.03
CA THR A 67 4.08 9.80 -1.73
C THR A 67 2.76 10.55 -1.84
N LYS A 68 2.16 10.87 -0.71
CA LYS A 68 0.93 11.67 -0.64
C LYS A 68 1.11 13.00 -1.38
N LEU A 69 0.22 13.27 -2.33
CA LEU A 69 0.21 14.53 -3.07
C LEU A 69 -0.34 15.67 -2.19
N THR A 70 0.21 16.84 -2.40
CA THR A 70 -0.36 18.09 -1.88
C THR A 70 -1.48 18.57 -2.81
N LYS A 71 -2.37 19.43 -2.31
CA LYS A 71 -3.43 20.06 -3.13
C LYS A 71 -2.87 20.82 -4.34
N ALA A 72 -1.68 21.41 -4.21
CA ALA A 72 -1.01 22.08 -5.32
C ALA A 72 -0.58 21.10 -6.42
N GLN A 73 -0.06 19.93 -6.03
CA GLN A 73 0.33 18.86 -6.96
C GLN A 73 -0.89 18.22 -7.65
N GLU A 74 -1.99 18.01 -6.93
CA GLU A 74 -3.26 17.54 -7.52
C GLU A 74 -3.85 18.53 -8.53
N ASN A 75 -3.55 19.83 -8.40
CA ASN A 75 -3.94 20.85 -9.36
C ASN A 75 -2.93 21.07 -10.50
N ALA A 76 -1.78 20.44 -10.44
CA ALA A 76 -0.73 20.57 -11.44
C ALA A 76 -1.15 19.95 -12.80
N LYS A 77 -0.59 20.48 -13.88
CA LYS A 77 -0.92 20.02 -15.26
C LYS A 77 -0.62 18.54 -15.47
N TRP A 78 0.54 18.07 -14.99
CA TRP A 78 0.94 16.68 -15.14
C TRP A 78 -0.06 15.72 -14.48
N PHE A 79 -0.52 16.04 -13.25
CA PHE A 79 -1.48 15.19 -12.56
C PHE A 79 -2.84 15.16 -13.28
N LYS A 80 -3.31 16.34 -13.71
CA LYS A 80 -4.58 16.43 -14.46
C LYS A 80 -4.53 15.67 -15.78
N ALA A 81 -3.40 15.71 -16.49
CA ALA A 81 -3.21 14.98 -17.73
C ALA A 81 -3.28 13.46 -17.52
N LEU A 82 -2.56 12.95 -16.51
CA LEU A 82 -2.57 11.53 -16.16
C LEU A 82 -3.95 11.08 -15.64
N ASN A 83 -4.56 11.85 -14.74
CA ASN A 83 -5.87 11.53 -14.18
C ASN A 83 -7.01 11.57 -15.20
N ALA A 84 -6.82 12.26 -16.33
CA ALA A 84 -7.78 12.25 -17.44
C ALA A 84 -7.69 10.97 -18.28
N LYS A 85 -6.58 10.24 -18.23
CA LYS A 85 -6.33 9.01 -19.00
C LYS A 85 -6.32 7.74 -18.15
N GLY A 86 -6.37 7.86 -16.81
CA GLY A 86 -6.28 6.73 -15.90
C GLY A 86 -6.93 7.01 -14.55
N ASP A 87 -6.76 6.08 -13.63
CA ASP A 87 -7.33 6.13 -12.29
C ASP A 87 -6.28 6.55 -11.26
N TRP A 88 -6.67 7.41 -10.33
CA TRP A 88 -5.87 7.73 -9.16
C TRP A 88 -6.38 6.96 -7.95
N VAL A 89 -5.48 6.23 -7.30
CA VAL A 89 -5.78 5.40 -6.12
C VAL A 89 -5.00 5.91 -4.91
N SER A 90 -5.71 6.29 -3.86
CA SER A 90 -5.10 6.64 -2.58
C SER A 90 -4.79 5.38 -1.77
N CYS A 91 -3.50 5.09 -1.57
CA CYS A 91 -3.00 3.95 -0.80
C CYS A 91 -2.52 4.35 0.60
N LEU A 92 -3.07 5.41 1.18
CA LEU A 92 -2.70 5.88 2.51
C LEU A 92 -3.15 4.88 3.58
N THR A 93 -2.29 4.64 4.58
CA THR A 93 -2.63 3.82 5.73
C THR A 93 -3.82 4.44 6.47
N PRO A 94 -4.90 3.69 6.70
CA PRO A 94 -6.04 4.19 7.46
C PRO A 94 -5.62 4.62 8.87
N ASP A 95 -6.23 5.68 9.37
CA ASP A 95 -6.12 6.05 10.78
C ASP A 95 -6.87 5.04 11.67
N LEU A 96 -6.62 5.09 12.99
CA LEU A 96 -7.24 4.20 13.96
C LEU A 96 -8.77 4.16 13.91
N GLN A 97 -9.42 5.28 13.55
CA GLN A 97 -10.88 5.36 13.48
C GLN A 97 -11.42 4.63 12.25
N ARG A 98 -10.68 4.66 11.15
CA ARG A 98 -11.06 4.04 9.87
C ARG A 98 -10.56 2.60 9.73
N LEU A 99 -9.56 2.22 10.52
CA LEU A 99 -8.94 0.89 10.45
C LEU A 99 -9.95 -0.25 10.62
N PRO A 100 -10.91 -0.24 11.57
CA PRO A 100 -11.90 -1.31 11.68
C PRO A 100 -12.75 -1.48 10.41
N MET A 101 -13.16 -0.40 9.78
CA MET A 101 -13.93 -0.45 8.52
C MET A 101 -13.08 -1.00 7.36
N PHE A 102 -11.80 -0.65 7.32
CA PHE A 102 -10.86 -1.22 6.36
C PHE A 102 -10.70 -2.74 6.57
N VAL A 103 -10.49 -3.19 7.82
CA VAL A 103 -10.40 -4.61 8.19
C VAL A 103 -11.68 -5.34 7.78
N GLN A 104 -12.85 -4.79 8.08
CA GLN A 104 -14.13 -5.38 7.70
C GLN A 104 -14.28 -5.57 6.19
N THR A 105 -13.84 -4.58 5.42
CA THR A 105 -13.87 -4.67 3.94
C THR A 105 -12.95 -5.78 3.43
N ARG A 106 -11.76 -5.92 4.01
CA ARG A 106 -10.81 -7.00 3.67
C ARG A 106 -11.32 -8.37 4.09
N CYS A 107 -11.89 -8.49 5.30
CA CYS A 107 -12.55 -9.72 5.75
C CYS A 107 -13.63 -10.15 4.77
N ARG A 108 -14.52 -9.23 4.38
CA ARG A 108 -15.60 -9.52 3.43
C ARG A 108 -15.08 -10.05 2.09
N ALA A 109 -13.99 -9.47 1.57
CA ALA A 109 -13.38 -9.91 0.31
C ALA A 109 -12.84 -11.35 0.38
N LEU A 110 -12.47 -11.82 1.58
CA LEU A 110 -11.98 -13.18 1.84
C LEU A 110 -13.08 -14.13 2.37
N GLY A 111 -14.34 -13.69 2.41
CA GLY A 111 -15.46 -14.49 2.94
C GLY A 111 -15.48 -14.60 4.47
N LEU A 112 -14.66 -13.80 5.18
CA LEU A 112 -14.58 -13.80 6.63
C LEU A 112 -15.66 -12.91 7.26
N LYS A 113 -16.23 -13.36 8.37
CA LYS A 113 -17.32 -12.71 9.11
C LYS A 113 -16.92 -12.52 10.58
N PRO A 114 -16.08 -11.52 10.88
CA PRO A 114 -15.71 -11.23 12.25
C PRO A 114 -16.91 -10.66 13.03
N ASP A 115 -17.04 -11.07 14.29
CA ASP A 115 -17.90 -10.36 15.24
C ASP A 115 -17.28 -8.99 15.58
N GLN A 116 -18.02 -8.15 16.29
CA GLN A 116 -17.59 -6.79 16.60
C GLN A 116 -16.29 -6.74 17.43
N GLN A 117 -16.13 -7.68 18.36
CA GLN A 117 -14.93 -7.75 19.21
C GLN A 117 -13.72 -8.21 18.40
N SER A 118 -13.88 -9.24 17.59
CA SER A 118 -12.84 -9.75 16.68
C SER A 118 -12.38 -8.70 15.69
N LEU A 119 -13.31 -7.90 15.17
CA LEU A 119 -12.99 -6.80 14.26
C LEU A 119 -12.10 -5.74 14.93
N GLN A 120 -12.47 -5.34 16.15
CA GLN A 120 -11.68 -4.39 16.93
C GLN A 120 -10.31 -4.95 17.29
N MET A 121 -10.23 -6.22 17.68
CA MET A 121 -8.99 -6.90 18.02
C MET A 121 -8.05 -6.97 16.82
N LEU A 122 -8.54 -7.38 15.63
CA LEU A 122 -7.76 -7.39 14.39
C LEU A 122 -7.21 -5.99 14.06
N ALA A 123 -8.03 -4.95 14.18
CA ALA A 123 -7.61 -3.58 13.93
C ALA A 123 -6.53 -3.12 14.93
N GLN A 124 -6.67 -3.43 16.22
CA GLN A 124 -5.69 -3.07 17.24
C GLN A 124 -4.37 -3.81 17.06
N TRP A 125 -4.41 -5.10 16.78
CA TRP A 125 -3.21 -5.93 16.65
C TRP A 125 -2.37 -5.54 15.43
N HIS A 126 -3.02 -5.06 14.37
CA HIS A 126 -2.35 -4.74 13.11
C HIS A 126 -2.24 -3.24 12.83
N GLU A 127 -2.41 -2.40 13.86
CA GLU A 127 -2.26 -0.95 13.72
C GLU A 127 -0.88 -0.59 13.13
N GLY A 128 -0.90 0.10 11.98
CA GLY A 128 0.31 0.53 11.28
C GLY A 128 1.03 -0.57 10.48
N ASN A 129 0.50 -1.79 10.44
CA ASN A 129 1.07 -2.89 9.67
C ASN A 129 0.00 -3.63 8.85
N LEU A 130 -0.43 -3.00 7.74
CA LEU A 130 -1.46 -3.57 6.86
C LEU A 130 -0.98 -4.83 6.11
N PHE A 131 0.34 -4.98 5.93
CA PHE A 131 0.88 -6.20 5.32
C PHE A 131 0.69 -7.40 6.24
N ALA A 132 1.04 -7.28 7.52
CA ALA A 132 0.79 -8.33 8.51
C ALA A 132 -0.71 -8.60 8.67
N LEU A 133 -1.57 -7.56 8.58
CA LEU A 133 -3.02 -7.75 8.56
C LEU A 133 -3.45 -8.64 7.38
N SER A 134 -2.97 -8.35 6.17
CA SER A 134 -3.32 -9.15 4.98
C SER A 134 -2.94 -10.61 5.16
N GLN A 135 -1.70 -10.88 5.59
CA GLN A 135 -1.23 -12.24 5.85
C GLN A 135 -2.06 -12.96 6.93
N SER A 136 -2.40 -12.25 8.00
CA SER A 136 -3.24 -12.80 9.07
C SER A 136 -4.64 -13.15 8.57
N LEU A 137 -5.24 -12.30 7.77
CA LEU A 137 -6.57 -12.56 7.20
C LEU A 137 -6.56 -13.73 6.20
N GLU A 138 -5.55 -13.84 5.36
CA GLU A 138 -5.36 -14.97 4.46
C GLU A 138 -5.20 -16.28 5.24
N LYS A 139 -4.39 -16.27 6.30
CA LYS A 139 -4.23 -17.43 7.20
C LYS A 139 -5.56 -17.81 7.85
N LEU A 140 -6.32 -16.85 8.36
CA LEU A 140 -7.63 -17.10 8.98
C LEU A 140 -8.63 -17.67 7.98
N ALA A 141 -8.64 -17.20 6.74
CA ALA A 141 -9.49 -17.73 5.69
C ALA A 141 -9.18 -19.21 5.36
N LEU A 142 -7.90 -19.60 5.43
CA LEU A 142 -7.48 -20.99 5.25
C LEU A 142 -7.84 -21.88 6.46
N LEU A 143 -7.71 -21.36 7.68
CA LEU A 143 -7.98 -22.12 8.91
C LEU A 143 -9.48 -22.27 9.20
N TYR A 144 -10.29 -21.29 8.80
CA TYR A 144 -11.73 -21.23 9.06
C TYR A 144 -12.51 -21.05 7.77
N PRO A 145 -12.72 -22.12 6.98
CA PRO A 145 -13.44 -22.06 5.70
C PRO A 145 -14.92 -21.66 5.86
N ASP A 146 -15.50 -21.80 7.05
CA ASP A 146 -16.84 -21.33 7.38
C ASP A 146 -16.94 -19.79 7.44
N GLY A 147 -15.77 -19.14 7.53
CA GLY A 147 -15.61 -17.69 7.59
C GLY A 147 -15.93 -17.07 8.96
N GLU A 148 -16.46 -17.81 9.91
CA GLU A 148 -16.84 -17.29 11.22
C GLU A 148 -15.60 -16.98 12.05
N LEU A 149 -15.41 -15.71 12.47
CA LEU A 149 -14.31 -15.26 13.30
C LEU A 149 -14.80 -14.77 14.65
N THR A 150 -14.40 -15.48 15.69
CA THR A 150 -14.60 -15.12 17.10
C THR A 150 -13.28 -14.77 17.74
N VAL A 151 -13.31 -14.09 18.88
CA VAL A 151 -12.10 -13.75 19.67
C VAL A 151 -11.27 -15.01 19.96
N VAL A 152 -11.92 -16.11 20.35
CA VAL A 152 -11.23 -17.38 20.67
C VAL A 152 -10.46 -17.90 19.45
N ARG A 153 -11.10 -17.94 18.28
CA ARG A 153 -10.43 -18.37 17.02
C ARG A 153 -9.26 -17.46 16.64
N LEU A 154 -9.40 -16.15 16.88
CA LEU A 154 -8.30 -15.21 16.62
C LEU A 154 -7.12 -15.46 17.56
N GLU A 155 -7.38 -15.64 18.85
CA GLU A 155 -6.35 -15.95 19.83
C GLU A 155 -5.64 -17.27 19.51
N GLU A 156 -6.36 -18.32 19.20
CA GLU A 156 -5.79 -19.61 18.79
C GLU A 156 -4.91 -19.50 17.53
N ALA A 157 -5.38 -18.77 16.52
CA ALA A 157 -4.70 -18.70 15.24
C ALA A 157 -3.52 -17.71 15.22
N LEU A 158 -3.61 -16.59 15.95
CA LEU A 158 -2.71 -15.45 15.82
C LEU A 158 -1.87 -15.17 17.09
N SER A 159 -2.23 -15.72 18.28
CA SER A 159 -1.51 -15.46 19.52
C SER A 159 -0.01 -15.76 19.47
N ARG A 160 0.39 -16.74 18.66
CA ARG A 160 1.79 -17.11 18.48
C ARG A 160 2.57 -16.18 17.51
N HIS A 161 1.92 -15.22 16.85
CA HIS A 161 2.51 -14.40 15.78
C HIS A 161 2.46 -12.90 16.08
N ASN A 162 1.85 -12.48 17.17
CA ASN A 162 1.83 -11.07 17.59
C ASN A 162 3.11 -10.72 18.37
N HIS A 163 4.26 -11.07 17.83
CA HIS A 163 5.53 -10.61 18.36
C HIS A 163 5.77 -9.18 17.90
N PHE A 164 5.34 -8.23 18.72
CA PHE A 164 5.97 -6.93 18.64
C PHE A 164 7.45 -7.11 18.99
N THR A 165 8.29 -6.53 18.17
CA THR A 165 9.72 -6.47 18.47
C THR A 165 10.02 -5.26 19.35
N THR A 166 11.14 -5.30 20.07
CA THR A 166 11.65 -4.14 20.81
C THR A 166 11.77 -2.89 19.91
N PHE A 167 12.06 -3.09 18.62
CA PHE A 167 12.11 -2.00 17.63
C PHE A 167 10.75 -1.34 17.42
N ASN A 168 9.65 -2.11 17.33
CA ASN A 168 8.31 -1.56 17.24
C ASN A 168 7.95 -0.71 18.46
N TRP A 169 8.43 -1.09 19.64
CA TRP A 169 8.26 -0.33 20.86
C TRP A 169 9.03 1.00 20.82
N ILE A 170 10.29 0.95 20.42
CA ILE A 170 11.13 2.14 20.25
C ILE A 170 10.51 3.10 19.22
N ASP A 171 10.06 2.60 18.07
CA ASP A 171 9.41 3.41 17.05
C ASP A 171 8.15 4.10 17.60
N ALA A 172 7.34 3.40 18.40
CA ALA A 172 6.17 3.98 19.01
C ALA A 172 6.51 5.08 20.03
N LEU A 173 7.61 4.91 20.79
CA LEU A 173 8.13 5.93 21.72
C LEU A 173 8.62 7.16 20.96
N LEU A 174 9.46 6.98 19.94
CA LEU A 174 10.02 8.06 19.14
C LEU A 174 8.93 8.83 18.39
N ALA A 175 7.86 8.16 17.98
CA ALA A 175 6.69 8.77 17.35
C ALA A 175 5.75 9.46 18.36
N GLY A 176 6.05 9.49 19.66
CA GLY A 176 5.21 10.08 20.71
C GLY A 176 3.88 9.35 20.94
N LYS A 177 3.74 8.10 20.48
CA LYS A 177 2.50 7.30 20.56
C LYS A 177 2.44 6.52 21.88
N ALA A 178 2.27 7.23 23.02
CA ALA A 178 2.34 6.65 24.36
C ALA A 178 1.42 5.45 24.56
N ASN A 179 0.16 5.52 24.13
CA ASN A 179 -0.80 4.42 24.25
C ASN A 179 -0.38 3.17 23.45
N ARG A 180 0.22 3.37 22.29
CA ARG A 180 0.75 2.28 21.47
C ARG A 180 2.00 1.65 22.12
N ALA A 181 2.92 2.48 22.59
CA ALA A 181 4.12 2.02 23.27
C ALA A 181 3.78 1.18 24.52
N GLN A 182 2.80 1.62 25.30
CA GLN A 182 2.35 0.89 26.49
C GLN A 182 1.72 -0.48 26.15
N ARG A 183 0.94 -0.55 25.06
CA ARG A 183 0.38 -1.84 24.59
C ARG A 183 1.48 -2.80 24.15
N ILE A 184 2.42 -2.30 23.34
CA ILE A 184 3.54 -3.12 22.86
C ILE A 184 4.37 -3.63 24.04
N LEU A 185 4.67 -2.78 25.01
CA LEU A 185 5.43 -3.17 26.19
C LEU A 185 4.77 -4.33 26.95
N ARG A 186 3.46 -4.24 27.22
CA ARG A 186 2.71 -5.32 27.89
C ARG A 186 2.74 -6.65 27.14
N GLN A 187 2.83 -6.61 25.81
CA GLN A 187 2.92 -7.84 25.00
C GLN A 187 4.36 -8.39 24.91
N LEU A 188 5.35 -7.54 25.11
CA LEU A 188 6.76 -7.98 25.20
C LEU A 188 7.10 -8.58 26.56
N GLU A 189 6.34 -8.25 27.60
CA GLU A 189 6.49 -8.76 28.97
C GLU A 189 5.73 -10.08 29.22
N ALA A 190 4.79 -10.45 28.32
CA ALA A 190 3.96 -11.65 28.42
C ALA A 190 4.58 -12.85 27.72
#